data_d3b73b104c3bd3fc3d3f94b1e7bf3938
#
_entry.id   d3b73b104c3bd3fc3d3f94b1e7bf3938
#
_cell.length_a   1.000
_cell.length_b   1.000
_cell.length_c   1.000
_cell.angle_alpha   90.00
_cell.angle_beta   90.00
_cell.angle_gamma   90.00
#
_symmetry.space_group_name_H-M   'P 1'
#
loop_
_entity.id
_entity.type
_entity.pdbx_description
1 polymer ?
#
loop_
_entity_poly.entity_id
_entity_poly.type
_entity_poly.pdbx_seq_one_letter_code
_entity_poly.pdbx_strand_id
1 'polypeptide(L)'
;HLSIRRQRQMCIRDRVLLAASLLTNERIILENVPYLTDIEKMGNILKNLGVNLRYKNDLLEIDSKNVSIKELPYELVNGLRASFFCIGALLSKFGEAKVPLPGGCNIGSRPIDEHINGLKALGAEILIEKEIVKAKIKGKKNRLLGTHIKLKCPSVGATETLIMAASLAEGRTTIENAAREPEIQDLCQMLNKM
;
A
#
# COMPACT_ATOMS: atom_id res chain seq x y z
N HIS A 1 -12.51 -24.83 10.90
CA HIS A 1 -11.95 -24.48 9.56
C HIS A 1 -12.49 -23.14 9.02
N LEU A 2 -13.76 -22.81 9.24
CA LEU A 2 -14.39 -21.55 8.77
C LEU A 2 -13.85 -20.31 9.53
N SER A 3 -13.55 -20.42 10.82
CA SER A 3 -13.04 -19.31 11.64
C SER A 3 -11.61 -18.90 11.22
N ILE A 4 -10.75 -19.86 10.88
CA ILE A 4 -9.37 -19.59 10.45
C ILE A 4 -9.34 -18.90 9.08
N ARG A 5 -10.21 -19.28 8.14
CA ARG A 5 -10.31 -18.60 6.83
C ARG A 5 -10.81 -17.16 6.98
N ARG A 6 -11.82 -16.92 7.82
CA ARG A 6 -12.37 -15.59 8.09
C ARG A 6 -11.33 -14.68 8.73
N GLN A 7 -10.59 -15.18 9.71
CA GLN A 7 -9.53 -14.46 10.40
C GLN A 7 -8.35 -14.11 9.46
N ARG A 8 -7.97 -15.04 8.56
CA ARG A 8 -6.92 -14.80 7.57
C ARG A 8 -7.30 -13.75 6.52
N GLN A 9 -8.56 -13.73 6.08
CA GLN A 9 -9.08 -12.71 5.16
C GLN A 9 -9.10 -11.33 5.82
N MET A 10 -9.48 -11.22 7.09
CA MET A 10 -9.46 -9.96 7.83
C MET A 10 -8.04 -9.38 7.93
N CYS A 11 -7.01 -10.19 8.20
CA CYS A 11 -5.63 -9.73 8.26
C CYS A 11 -5.12 -9.16 6.93
N ILE A 12 -5.45 -9.81 5.82
CA ILE A 12 -5.03 -9.38 4.47
C ILE A 12 -5.68 -8.04 4.16
N ARG A 13 -6.97 -7.91 4.39
CA ARG A 13 -7.74 -6.68 4.22
C ARG A 13 -7.16 -5.52 5.03
N ASP A 14 -6.98 -5.72 6.33
CA ASP A 14 -6.63 -4.63 7.24
C ASP A 14 -5.24 -4.06 6.96
N ARG A 15 -4.30 -4.87 6.48
CA ARG A 15 -2.96 -4.39 6.07
C ARG A 15 -3.02 -3.38 4.92
N VAL A 16 -3.85 -3.63 3.92
CA VAL A 16 -3.97 -2.70 2.78
C VAL A 16 -4.75 -1.45 3.17
N LEU A 17 -5.77 -1.56 4.03
CA LEU A 17 -6.49 -0.39 4.54
C LEU A 17 -5.59 0.50 5.40
N LEU A 18 -4.69 -0.10 6.19
CA LEU A 18 -3.64 0.62 6.90
C LEU A 18 -2.70 1.38 5.96
N ALA A 19 -2.25 0.76 4.86
CA ALA A 19 -1.43 1.45 3.86
C ALA A 19 -2.21 2.59 3.18
N ALA A 20 -3.48 2.38 2.84
CA ALA A 20 -4.34 3.38 2.21
C ALA A 20 -4.59 4.60 3.11
N SER A 21 -4.54 4.44 4.44
CA SER A 21 -4.68 5.56 5.38
C SER A 21 -3.61 6.65 5.21
N LEU A 22 -2.49 6.32 4.58
CA LEU A 22 -1.45 7.30 4.23
C LEU A 22 -1.93 8.34 3.22
N LEU A 23 -2.96 8.07 2.42
CA LEU A 23 -3.43 8.94 1.35
C LEU A 23 -4.14 10.20 1.84
N THR A 24 -4.71 10.18 3.04
CA THR A 24 -5.44 11.32 3.62
C THR A 24 -4.73 11.92 4.82
N ASN A 25 -5.08 13.16 5.16
CA ASN A 25 -4.73 13.82 6.43
C ASN A 25 -5.88 13.76 7.44
N GLU A 26 -7.04 13.26 7.03
CA GLU A 26 -8.18 13.10 7.92
C GLU A 26 -7.99 11.89 8.84
N ARG A 27 -8.61 11.97 10.03
CA ARG A 27 -8.62 10.84 10.96
C ARG A 27 -9.49 9.72 10.42
N ILE A 28 -8.95 8.52 10.39
CA ILE A 28 -9.67 7.31 10.00
C ILE A 28 -9.91 6.46 11.24
N ILE A 29 -11.08 5.84 11.30
CA ILE A 29 -11.42 4.84 12.31
C ILE A 29 -11.76 3.54 11.56
N LEU A 30 -10.98 2.51 11.79
CA LEU A 30 -11.26 1.16 11.33
C LEU A 30 -11.90 0.37 12.46
N GLU A 31 -13.03 -0.26 12.17
CA GLU A 31 -13.78 -1.10 13.10
C GLU A 31 -13.50 -2.59 12.85
N ASN A 32 -13.63 -3.40 13.90
CA ASN A 32 -13.42 -4.85 13.85
C ASN A 32 -12.02 -5.23 13.35
N VAL A 33 -11.00 -4.49 13.79
CA VAL A 33 -9.60 -4.79 13.51
C VAL A 33 -9.08 -5.78 14.56
N PRO A 34 -8.77 -7.03 14.18
CA PRO A 34 -8.25 -8.00 15.13
C PRO A 34 -6.83 -7.66 15.56
N TYR A 35 -6.49 -7.90 16.82
CA TYR A 35 -5.13 -7.72 17.30
C TYR A 35 -4.26 -8.90 16.85
N LEU A 36 -3.54 -8.73 15.75
CA LEU A 36 -2.72 -9.76 15.12
C LEU A 36 -1.32 -9.21 14.83
N THR A 37 -0.34 -10.10 14.86
CA THR A 37 1.08 -9.76 14.65
C THR A 37 1.32 -9.00 13.34
N ASP A 38 0.61 -9.32 12.26
CA ASP A 38 0.76 -8.63 10.97
C ASP A 38 0.22 -7.20 11.02
N ILE A 39 -0.86 -6.96 11.77
CA ILE A 39 -1.43 -5.63 12.00
C ILE A 39 -0.49 -4.79 12.85
N GLU A 40 0.08 -5.40 13.90
CA GLU A 40 1.08 -4.75 14.75
C GLU A 40 2.33 -4.37 13.94
N LYS A 41 2.88 -5.29 13.13
CA LYS A 41 4.03 -5.01 12.25
C LYS A 41 3.73 -3.87 11.28
N MET A 42 2.56 -3.90 10.62
CA MET A 42 2.15 -2.83 9.71
C MET A 42 1.98 -1.51 10.46
N GLY A 43 1.39 -1.55 11.65
CA GLY A 43 1.27 -0.39 12.54
C GLY A 43 2.63 0.21 12.92
N ASN A 44 3.65 -0.61 13.18
CA ASN A 44 4.99 -0.13 13.49
C ASN A 44 5.66 0.53 12.27
N ILE A 45 5.43 0.02 11.06
CA ILE A 45 5.87 0.67 9.82
C ILE A 45 5.23 2.07 9.71
N LEU A 46 3.91 2.17 9.90
CA LEU A 46 3.19 3.44 9.83
C LEU A 46 3.63 4.43 10.91
N LYS A 47 3.86 3.96 12.14
CA LYS A 47 4.42 4.81 13.23
C LYS A 47 5.80 5.35 12.88
N ASN A 48 6.65 4.55 12.24
CA ASN A 48 7.97 5.00 11.79
C ASN A 48 7.85 6.12 10.75
N LEU A 49 6.80 6.08 9.89
CA LEU A 49 6.49 7.15 8.95
C LEU A 49 5.87 8.39 9.61
N GLY A 50 5.53 8.34 10.89
CA GLY A 50 4.94 9.47 11.63
C GLY A 50 3.42 9.39 11.82
N VAL A 51 2.79 8.26 11.49
CA VAL A 51 1.36 8.04 11.75
C VAL A 51 1.14 7.81 13.25
N ASN A 52 0.14 8.49 13.80
CA ASN A 52 -0.33 8.21 15.16
C ASN A 52 -1.44 7.14 15.12
N LEU A 53 -1.22 6.05 15.85
CA LEU A 53 -2.13 4.92 15.92
C LEU A 53 -2.58 4.71 17.36
N ARG A 54 -3.90 4.57 17.56
CA ARG A 54 -4.51 4.21 18.86
C ARG A 54 -5.43 3.02 18.65
N TYR A 55 -5.13 1.92 19.35
CA TYR A 55 -5.93 0.71 19.33
C TYR A 55 -6.74 0.59 20.63
N LYS A 56 -8.06 0.44 20.53
CA LYS A 56 -8.94 0.28 21.69
C LYS A 56 -10.19 -0.50 21.28
N ASN A 57 -10.47 -1.63 21.96
CA ASN A 57 -11.71 -2.43 21.77
C ASN A 57 -12.00 -2.74 20.29
N ASP A 58 -11.04 -3.33 19.58
CA ASP A 58 -11.12 -3.66 18.15
C ASP A 58 -11.35 -2.46 17.21
N LEU A 59 -11.24 -1.24 17.73
CA LEU A 59 -11.19 -0.01 16.96
C LEU A 59 -9.76 0.44 16.82
N LEU A 60 -9.38 0.78 15.59
CA LEU A 60 -8.08 1.36 15.28
C LEU A 60 -8.26 2.78 14.75
N GLU A 61 -7.90 3.77 15.57
CA GLU A 61 -7.81 5.16 15.15
C GLU A 61 -6.46 5.42 14.48
N ILE A 62 -6.49 6.09 13.32
CA ILE A 62 -5.32 6.39 12.49
C ILE A 62 -5.31 7.88 12.19
N ASP A 63 -4.22 8.57 12.54
CA ASP A 63 -4.00 9.97 12.21
C ASP A 63 -2.69 10.11 11.42
N SER A 64 -2.80 10.44 10.14
CA SER A 64 -1.69 10.52 9.19
C SER A 64 -1.23 11.94 8.89
N LYS A 65 -1.60 12.94 9.71
CA LYS A 65 -1.24 14.35 9.50
C LYS A 65 0.27 14.63 9.49
N ASN A 66 1.01 13.89 10.33
CA ASN A 66 2.45 14.13 10.56
C ASN A 66 3.33 13.16 9.76
N VAL A 67 2.81 12.53 8.74
CA VAL A 67 3.57 11.61 7.89
C VAL A 67 4.68 12.37 7.17
N SER A 68 5.88 11.84 7.24
CA SER A 68 7.06 12.35 6.55
C SER A 68 7.69 11.24 5.70
N ILE A 69 8.28 11.65 4.57
CA ILE A 69 9.01 10.73 3.70
C ILE A 69 10.31 10.35 4.41
N LYS A 70 10.35 9.12 4.89
CA LYS A 70 11.55 8.50 5.47
C LYS A 70 11.81 7.19 4.76
N GLU A 71 13.07 6.81 4.73
CA GLU A 71 13.43 5.46 4.34
C GLU A 71 12.97 4.50 5.44
N LEU A 72 12.20 3.49 5.07
CA LEU A 72 11.75 2.50 6.02
C LEU A 72 12.92 1.60 6.42
N PRO A 73 13.14 1.36 7.73
CA PRO A 73 14.15 0.42 8.19
C PRO A 73 13.90 -0.98 7.63
N TYR A 74 14.98 -1.62 7.14
CA TYR A 74 14.89 -2.96 6.56
C TYR A 74 14.28 -3.98 7.52
N GLU A 75 14.62 -3.87 8.81
CA GLU A 75 14.14 -4.78 9.87
C GLU A 75 12.63 -4.72 10.05
N LEU A 76 12.01 -3.56 9.84
CA LEU A 76 10.55 -3.40 9.92
C LEU A 76 9.84 -3.99 8.70
N VAL A 77 10.50 -3.97 7.54
CA VAL A 77 9.91 -4.41 6.26
C VAL A 77 10.18 -5.87 5.99
N ASN A 78 11.33 -6.38 6.47
CA ASN A 78 11.70 -7.77 6.33
C ASN A 78 10.69 -8.68 7.05
N GLY A 79 10.06 -9.58 6.30
CA GLY A 79 9.03 -10.48 6.83
C GLY A 79 7.59 -9.99 6.74
N LEU A 80 7.34 -8.77 6.24
CA LEU A 80 5.99 -8.30 5.93
C LEU A 80 5.92 -7.72 4.52
N ARG A 81 5.56 -8.55 3.53
CA ARG A 81 5.41 -8.07 2.12
C ARG A 81 4.39 -6.94 1.96
N ALA A 82 3.41 -6.87 2.85
CA ALA A 82 2.40 -5.81 2.86
C ALA A 82 2.99 -4.40 3.02
N SER A 83 4.21 -4.28 3.56
CA SER A 83 4.93 -3.01 3.66
C SER A 83 5.16 -2.37 2.28
N PHE A 84 5.29 -3.18 1.24
CA PHE A 84 5.49 -2.70 -0.13
C PHE A 84 4.28 -1.94 -0.68
N PHE A 85 3.08 -2.18 -0.17
CA PHE A 85 1.87 -1.44 -0.56
C PHE A 85 2.00 0.07 -0.28
N CYS A 86 2.76 0.44 0.76
CA CYS A 86 3.00 1.84 1.10
C CYS A 86 3.62 2.64 -0.05
N ILE A 87 4.35 1.98 -0.99
CA ILE A 87 4.98 2.68 -2.11
C ILE A 87 3.95 3.43 -2.98
N GLY A 88 2.78 2.81 -3.25
CA GLY A 88 1.72 3.44 -4.04
C GLY A 88 1.15 4.67 -3.35
N ALA A 89 0.83 4.54 -2.05
CA ALA A 89 0.26 5.62 -1.26
C ALA A 89 1.26 6.78 -1.04
N LEU A 90 2.50 6.47 -0.66
CA LEU A 90 3.55 7.49 -0.44
C LEU A 90 3.87 8.24 -1.73
N LEU A 91 4.06 7.50 -2.84
CA LEU A 91 4.36 8.11 -4.13
C LEU A 91 3.24 9.05 -4.58
N SER A 92 2.00 8.61 -4.47
CA SER A 92 0.84 9.39 -4.90
C SER A 92 0.65 10.67 -4.08
N LYS A 93 0.85 10.60 -2.75
CA LYS A 93 0.66 11.74 -1.84
C LYS A 93 1.83 12.70 -1.83
N PHE A 94 3.06 12.20 -1.81
CA PHE A 94 4.26 13.01 -1.59
C PHE A 94 5.12 13.20 -2.85
N GLY A 95 4.83 12.49 -3.93
CA GLY A 95 5.62 12.53 -5.16
C GLY A 95 6.89 11.68 -5.14
N GLU A 96 7.25 11.11 -3.98
CA GLU A 96 8.37 10.19 -3.85
C GLU A 96 8.10 9.13 -2.77
N ALA A 97 8.75 7.99 -2.91
CA ALA A 97 8.71 6.90 -1.94
C ALA A 97 10.01 6.11 -1.94
N LYS A 98 10.43 5.63 -0.76
CA LYS A 98 11.60 4.77 -0.58
C LYS A 98 11.19 3.58 0.27
N VAL A 99 11.07 2.42 -0.34
CA VAL A 99 10.62 1.20 0.34
C VAL A 99 11.59 0.07 0.05
N PRO A 100 12.08 -0.64 1.06
CA PRO A 100 12.90 -1.83 0.84
C PRO A 100 12.16 -2.88 0.00
N LEU A 101 12.92 -3.63 -0.78
CA LEU A 101 12.36 -4.80 -1.47
C LEU A 101 11.75 -5.75 -0.44
N PRO A 102 10.55 -6.27 -0.73
CA PRO A 102 9.95 -7.23 0.17
C PRO A 102 10.84 -8.48 0.24
N GLY A 103 11.30 -8.81 1.43
CA GLY A 103 12.12 -10.00 1.67
C GLY A 103 11.51 -11.27 1.07
N GLY A 104 12.35 -12.23 0.74
CA GLY A 104 11.92 -13.53 0.21
C GLY A 104 10.97 -14.22 1.19
N CYS A 105 9.78 -14.56 0.72
CA CYS A 105 8.91 -15.46 1.48
C CYS A 105 9.35 -16.90 1.20
N ASN A 106 9.34 -17.79 2.19
CA ASN A 106 9.61 -19.23 2.04
C ASN A 106 8.72 -19.96 1.01
N ILE A 107 7.79 -19.23 0.37
CA ILE A 107 6.80 -19.74 -0.60
C ILE A 107 7.23 -19.48 -2.07
N GLY A 108 8.44 -18.96 -2.31
CA GLY A 108 9.00 -18.74 -3.66
C GLY A 108 9.14 -17.27 -4.08
N SER A 109 9.82 -17.03 -5.21
CA SER A 109 10.01 -15.71 -5.78
C SER A 109 8.68 -15.13 -6.25
N ARG A 110 8.26 -14.01 -5.69
CA ARG A 110 7.11 -13.25 -6.18
C ARG A 110 7.63 -11.93 -6.74
N PRO A 111 7.79 -11.83 -8.07
CA PRO A 111 8.33 -10.64 -8.70
C PRO A 111 7.45 -9.42 -8.42
N ILE A 112 8.09 -8.26 -8.30
CA ILE A 112 7.41 -6.96 -8.13
C ILE A 112 7.22 -6.23 -9.47
N ASP A 113 7.47 -6.94 -10.58
CA ASP A 113 7.49 -6.34 -11.94
C ASP A 113 6.16 -5.66 -12.28
N GLU A 114 5.02 -6.27 -11.92
CA GLU A 114 3.70 -5.69 -12.18
C GLU A 114 3.48 -4.39 -11.40
N HIS A 115 3.97 -4.30 -10.15
CA HIS A 115 3.95 -3.05 -9.38
C HIS A 115 4.78 -1.97 -10.08
N ILE A 116 6.03 -2.30 -10.45
CA ILE A 116 6.98 -1.36 -11.05
C ILE A 116 6.47 -0.89 -12.41
N ASN A 117 6.02 -1.82 -13.27
CA ASN A 117 5.54 -1.49 -14.61
C ASN A 117 4.29 -0.59 -14.54
N GLY A 118 3.36 -0.91 -13.64
CA GLY A 118 2.17 -0.08 -13.45
C GLY A 118 2.48 1.32 -12.91
N LEU A 119 3.39 1.44 -11.93
CA LEU A 119 3.82 2.74 -11.42
C LEU A 119 4.57 3.56 -12.48
N LYS A 120 5.41 2.93 -13.31
CA LYS A 120 6.04 3.59 -14.45
C LYS A 120 5.03 4.08 -15.49
N ALA A 121 4.00 3.28 -15.77
CA ALA A 121 2.91 3.68 -16.67
C ALA A 121 2.15 4.92 -16.15
N LEU A 122 1.98 5.05 -14.83
CA LEU A 122 1.42 6.24 -14.19
C LEU A 122 2.36 7.46 -14.18
N GLY A 123 3.59 7.34 -14.70
CA GLY A 123 4.55 8.43 -14.82
C GLY A 123 5.61 8.48 -13.71
N ALA A 124 5.83 7.40 -12.98
CA ALA A 124 6.89 7.32 -12.00
C ALA A 124 8.24 6.91 -12.64
N GLU A 125 9.33 7.46 -12.11
CA GLU A 125 10.69 6.93 -12.25
C GLU A 125 10.96 5.98 -11.09
N ILE A 126 11.51 4.80 -11.40
CA ILE A 126 11.80 3.81 -10.38
C ILE A 126 13.24 3.33 -10.55
N LEU A 127 14.00 3.45 -9.48
CA LEU A 127 15.36 2.94 -9.32
C LEU A 127 15.37 1.90 -8.21
N ILE A 128 16.14 0.85 -8.41
CA ILE A 128 16.36 -0.19 -7.38
C ILE A 128 17.85 -0.18 -7.05
N GLU A 129 18.18 0.22 -5.83
CA GLU A 129 19.55 0.31 -5.36
C GLU A 129 19.63 -0.30 -3.96
N LYS A 130 20.59 -1.16 -3.71
CA LYS A 130 20.84 -1.78 -2.38
C LYS A 130 19.56 -2.34 -1.74
N GLU A 131 18.76 -3.07 -2.52
CA GLU A 131 17.48 -3.65 -2.08
C GLU A 131 16.41 -2.61 -1.68
N ILE A 132 16.56 -1.35 -2.05
CA ILE A 132 15.58 -0.29 -1.85
C ILE A 132 14.99 0.12 -3.18
N VAL A 133 13.67 0.12 -3.27
CA VAL A 133 12.93 0.69 -4.39
C VAL A 133 12.71 2.17 -4.11
N LYS A 134 13.30 3.01 -4.93
CA LYS A 134 13.14 4.45 -4.93
C LYS A 134 12.20 4.82 -6.08
N ALA A 135 11.05 5.36 -5.77
CA ALA A 135 10.07 5.83 -6.73
C ALA A 135 9.94 7.35 -6.64
N LYS A 136 9.86 8.04 -7.78
CA LYS A 136 9.68 9.49 -7.86
C LYS A 136 8.80 9.84 -9.05
N ILE A 137 7.91 10.82 -8.90
CA ILE A 137 7.07 11.30 -9.98
C ILE A 137 7.90 12.15 -10.95
N LYS A 138 7.72 11.90 -12.26
CA LYS A 138 8.32 12.70 -13.34
C LYS A 138 7.58 14.02 -13.51
N GLY A 139 8.31 15.10 -13.71
CA GLY A 139 7.78 16.37 -14.15
C GLY A 139 7.46 17.38 -13.05
N LYS A 140 7.05 18.59 -13.46
CA LYS A 140 6.88 19.75 -12.57
C LYS A 140 5.63 19.69 -11.68
N LYS A 141 4.59 18.97 -12.08
CA LYS A 141 3.30 18.93 -11.38
C LYS A 141 3.29 18.06 -10.14
N ASN A 142 4.30 17.23 -9.93
CA ASN A 142 4.40 16.28 -8.80
C ASN A 142 3.12 15.43 -8.59
N ARG A 143 2.47 15.03 -9.68
CA ARG A 143 1.28 14.17 -9.70
C ARG A 143 1.44 13.06 -10.71
N LEU A 144 0.95 11.88 -10.36
CA LEU A 144 0.80 10.76 -11.29
C LEU A 144 -0.28 11.08 -12.32
N LEU A 145 -0.18 10.49 -13.50
CA LEU A 145 -1.11 10.70 -14.61
C LEU A 145 -1.93 9.44 -14.83
N GLY A 146 -3.24 9.61 -14.96
CA GLY A 146 -4.15 8.54 -15.30
C GLY A 146 -3.83 7.93 -16.66
N THR A 147 -3.86 6.59 -16.73
CA THR A 147 -3.49 5.85 -17.94
C THR A 147 -4.19 4.48 -17.95
N HIS A 148 -4.08 3.79 -19.09
CA HIS A 148 -4.51 2.40 -19.21
C HIS A 148 -3.34 1.48 -18.86
N ILE A 149 -3.51 0.63 -17.85
CA ILE A 149 -2.54 -0.36 -17.38
C ILE A 149 -3.12 -1.74 -17.62
N LYS A 150 -2.34 -2.60 -18.29
CA LYS A 150 -2.68 -4.01 -18.47
C LYS A 150 -1.69 -4.87 -17.68
N LEU A 151 -2.17 -5.56 -16.66
CA LEU A 151 -1.36 -6.52 -15.91
C LEU A 151 -1.19 -7.82 -16.72
N LYS A 152 0.02 -8.36 -16.74
CA LYS A 152 0.31 -9.64 -17.43
C LYS A 152 -0.41 -10.81 -16.76
N CYS A 153 -0.52 -10.76 -15.43
CA CYS A 153 -1.28 -11.71 -14.65
C CYS A 153 -2.02 -11.00 -13.52
N PRO A 154 -3.17 -11.52 -13.05
CA PRO A 154 -3.85 -10.98 -11.89
C PRO A 154 -2.92 -11.05 -10.66
N SER A 155 -2.57 -9.89 -10.11
CA SER A 155 -1.74 -9.76 -8.93
C SER A 155 -2.44 -8.90 -7.90
N VAL A 156 -2.79 -9.47 -6.76
CA VAL A 156 -3.47 -8.77 -5.66
C VAL A 156 -2.64 -7.56 -5.23
N GLY A 157 -1.38 -7.78 -4.85
CA GLY A 157 -0.52 -6.71 -4.36
C GLY A 157 -0.25 -5.61 -5.38
N ALA A 158 -0.07 -5.96 -6.68
CA ALA A 158 0.08 -4.95 -7.72
C ALA A 158 -1.21 -4.15 -7.90
N THR A 159 -2.37 -4.81 -7.92
CA THR A 159 -3.68 -4.15 -8.03
C THR A 159 -3.89 -3.17 -6.88
N GLU A 160 -3.64 -3.59 -5.64
CA GLU A 160 -3.76 -2.74 -4.45
C GLU A 160 -2.83 -1.51 -4.52
N THR A 161 -1.55 -1.74 -4.84
CA THR A 161 -0.57 -0.66 -5.00
C THR A 161 -0.99 0.35 -6.07
N LEU A 162 -1.46 -0.13 -7.23
CA LEU A 162 -1.85 0.71 -8.35
C LEU A 162 -3.16 1.46 -8.10
N ILE A 163 -4.12 0.86 -7.41
CA ILE A 163 -5.35 1.55 -6.97
C ILE A 163 -4.98 2.71 -6.05
N MET A 164 -4.13 2.49 -5.05
CA MET A 164 -3.68 3.56 -4.16
C MET A 164 -2.90 4.64 -4.89
N ALA A 165 -2.00 4.27 -5.81
CA ALA A 165 -1.25 5.23 -6.61
C ALA A 165 -2.16 6.06 -7.53
N ALA A 166 -3.15 5.42 -8.14
CA ALA A 166 -4.07 6.06 -9.08
C ALA A 166 -5.12 6.95 -8.40
N SER A 167 -5.42 6.75 -7.11
CA SER A 167 -6.49 7.48 -6.40
C SER A 167 -6.27 8.99 -6.33
N LEU A 168 -5.01 9.46 -6.35
CA LEU A 168 -4.65 10.89 -6.39
C LEU A 168 -4.04 11.30 -7.75
N ALA A 169 -4.05 10.43 -8.77
CA ALA A 169 -3.56 10.75 -10.10
C ALA A 169 -4.49 11.70 -10.85
N GLU A 170 -3.93 12.51 -11.74
CA GLU A 170 -4.69 13.41 -12.61
C GLU A 170 -5.26 12.62 -13.80
N GLY A 171 -6.57 12.64 -13.97
CA GLY A 171 -7.27 11.96 -15.08
C GLY A 171 -7.81 10.57 -14.68
N ARG A 172 -8.14 9.76 -15.67
CA ARG A 172 -8.72 8.41 -15.49
C ARG A 172 -7.65 7.33 -15.60
N THR A 173 -7.63 6.42 -14.65
CA THR A 173 -6.83 5.19 -14.72
C THR A 173 -7.74 3.99 -14.94
N THR A 174 -7.36 3.12 -15.86
CA THR A 174 -8.02 1.82 -16.06
C THR A 174 -6.99 0.71 -15.86
N ILE A 175 -7.30 -0.24 -15.01
CA ILE A 175 -6.44 -1.40 -14.74
C ILE A 175 -7.12 -2.64 -15.32
N GLU A 176 -6.62 -3.12 -16.46
CA GLU A 176 -7.08 -4.35 -17.11
C GLU A 176 -6.41 -5.56 -16.44
N ASN A 177 -7.13 -6.67 -16.34
CA ASN A 177 -6.68 -7.90 -15.69
C ASN A 177 -6.33 -7.72 -14.20
N ALA A 178 -7.02 -6.78 -13.53
CA ALA A 178 -6.88 -6.55 -12.10
C ALA A 178 -7.35 -7.76 -11.28
N ALA A 179 -6.76 -7.97 -10.11
CA ALA A 179 -7.24 -8.93 -9.13
C ALA A 179 -8.63 -8.55 -8.62
N ARG A 180 -9.43 -9.54 -8.20
CA ARG A 180 -10.85 -9.35 -7.82
C ARG A 180 -11.17 -9.88 -6.42
N GLU A 181 -10.16 -10.11 -5.62
CA GLU A 181 -10.28 -10.60 -4.25
C GLU A 181 -11.06 -9.62 -3.38
N PRO A 182 -11.75 -10.09 -2.32
CA PRO A 182 -12.60 -9.25 -1.47
C PRO A 182 -11.88 -8.03 -0.89
N GLU A 183 -10.61 -8.15 -0.54
CA GLU A 183 -9.79 -7.06 0.00
C GLU A 183 -9.63 -5.89 -0.99
N ILE A 184 -9.64 -6.16 -2.29
CA ILE A 184 -9.63 -5.12 -3.33
C ILE A 184 -10.92 -4.30 -3.28
N GLN A 185 -12.07 -4.98 -3.09
CA GLN A 185 -13.36 -4.29 -2.98
C GLN A 185 -13.42 -3.43 -1.72
N ASP A 186 -12.92 -3.94 -0.59
CA ASP A 186 -12.88 -3.21 0.67
C ASP A 186 -11.96 -1.97 0.57
N LEU A 187 -10.81 -2.11 -0.09
CA LEU A 187 -9.93 -0.97 -0.41
C LEU A 187 -10.66 0.08 -1.24
N CYS A 188 -11.33 -0.32 -2.32
CA CYS A 188 -12.07 0.61 -3.17
C CYS A 188 -13.21 1.31 -2.40
N GLN A 189 -13.93 0.59 -1.52
CA GLN A 189 -14.98 1.16 -0.69
C GLN A 189 -14.42 2.20 0.31
N MET A 190 -13.26 1.90 0.92
CA MET A 190 -12.58 2.84 1.81
C MET A 190 -12.18 4.11 1.06
N LEU A 191 -11.51 3.97 -0.09
CA LEU A 191 -11.07 5.11 -0.91
C LEU A 191 -12.23 5.99 -1.39
N ASN A 192 -13.38 5.39 -1.71
CA ASN A 192 -14.59 6.14 -2.09
C ASN A 192 -15.23 6.91 -0.92
N LYS A 193 -14.89 6.55 0.33
CA LYS A 193 -15.37 7.25 1.53
C LYS A 193 -14.39 8.33 2.02
N MET A 194 -13.17 8.31 1.53
CA MET A 194 -12.12 9.29 1.83
C MET A 194 -12.22 10.52 0.95
#